data_e1b1ff76b75f6fa8fccd27db44e435b3
#
_entry.id   e1b1ff76b75f6fa8fccd27db44e435b3
#
_cell.length_a   1.000
_cell.length_b   1.000
_cell.length_c   1.000
_cell.angle_alpha   90.00
_cell.angle_beta   90.00
_cell.angle_gamma   90.00
#
_symmetry.space_group_name_H-M   'P 1'
#
loop_
_entity.id
_entity.type
_entity.pdbx_description
1 polymer ?
#
loop_
_entity_poly.entity_id
_entity_poly.type
_entity_poly.pdbx_seq_one_letter_code
_entity_poly.pdbx_strand_id
1 'polypeptide(L)'
;MIKNIARWGLAGLLLSSATLAGVSAPTLAQSNSYERDGLTIFGGSDPDFRLAYQLLNNTPRNNRTQWNLEVRGDQLQTATSALVVTLPESFTRFRGEIDLDEISVRYGRIDGEGDEIVVDEVRWDDVVFSGANDFSEDLDKIEIFLAEDVPADTSITISFNKVKNPTRSLMLRTNLQVFPRGQELATYVGTWDMLVAYDDRD
;
A
#
# COMPACT_ATOMS: atom_id res chain seq x y z
N MET A 1 56.59 -21.92 -59.00
CA MET A 1 57.95 -21.74 -58.44
C MET A 1 57.79 -21.40 -56.98
N ILE A 2 58.21 -22.36 -56.14
CA ILE A 2 59.01 -22.21 -54.90
C ILE A 2 58.28 -21.51 -53.75
N LYS A 3 57.97 -22.22 -52.75
CA LYS A 3 58.50 -22.84 -51.52
C LYS A 3 57.95 -22.18 -50.29
N ASN A 4 57.23 -22.97 -49.51
CA ASN A 4 57.47 -23.39 -48.12
C ASN A 4 58.16 -22.32 -47.20
N ILE A 5 57.59 -22.09 -46.02
CA ILE A 5 58.14 -22.65 -44.77
C ILE A 5 57.16 -22.37 -43.62
N ALA A 6 56.84 -23.46 -42.91
CA ALA A 6 56.21 -23.45 -41.60
C ALA A 6 57.17 -22.97 -40.55
N ARG A 7 56.66 -22.36 -39.47
CA ARG A 7 57.32 -22.48 -38.15
C ARG A 7 56.35 -22.19 -37.05
N TRP A 8 56.30 -23.09 -36.19
CA TRP A 8 55.72 -23.20 -34.83
C TRP A 8 56.18 -22.09 -33.88
N GLY A 9 55.36 -21.72 -32.95
CA GLY A 9 55.77 -20.89 -31.83
C GLY A 9 54.65 -20.62 -30.83
N LEU A 10 54.56 -21.52 -29.90
CA LEU A 10 54.34 -21.38 -28.44
C LEU A 10 53.25 -20.44 -27.88
N ALA A 11 52.40 -21.10 -27.17
CA ALA A 11 51.63 -20.73 -25.99
C ALA A 11 52.03 -19.43 -25.24
N GLY A 12 51.04 -18.58 -25.04
CA GLY A 12 51.04 -17.52 -24.03
C GLY A 12 49.67 -17.48 -23.36
N LEU A 13 49.56 -18.16 -22.25
CA LEU A 13 48.42 -18.05 -21.33
C LEU A 13 48.47 -16.67 -20.70
N LEU A 14 47.67 -15.73 -21.18
CA LEU A 14 47.38 -14.50 -20.47
C LEU A 14 46.11 -14.69 -19.67
N LEU A 15 46.27 -14.94 -18.38
CA LEU A 15 45.25 -14.80 -17.36
C LEU A 15 44.81 -13.33 -17.31
N SER A 16 43.72 -13.02 -18.00
CA SER A 16 43.01 -11.76 -17.84
C SER A 16 42.19 -11.88 -16.54
N SER A 17 42.72 -11.32 -15.46
CA SER A 17 41.96 -11.01 -14.26
C SER A 17 40.83 -10.05 -14.60
N ALA A 18 39.62 -10.55 -14.77
CA ALA A 18 38.42 -9.76 -14.83
C ALA A 18 38.21 -9.14 -13.43
N THR A 19 38.55 -7.86 -13.31
CA THR A 19 38.09 -7.02 -12.21
C THR A 19 36.58 -6.95 -12.29
N LEU A 20 35.90 -7.68 -11.41
CA LEU A 20 34.49 -7.47 -11.10
C LEU A 20 34.38 -6.05 -10.53
N ALA A 21 34.06 -5.09 -11.40
CA ALA A 21 33.53 -3.81 -10.97
C ALA A 21 32.23 -4.13 -10.24
N GLY A 22 32.26 -3.99 -8.92
CA GLY A 22 31.08 -4.10 -8.08
C GLY A 22 30.10 -3.01 -8.52
N VAL A 23 29.08 -3.43 -9.25
CA VAL A 23 27.85 -2.66 -9.38
C VAL A 23 27.21 -2.70 -8.01
N SER A 24 27.42 -1.63 -7.23
CA SER A 24 26.61 -1.37 -6.05
C SER A 24 25.18 -1.20 -6.53
N ALA A 25 24.38 -2.26 -6.38
CA ALA A 25 22.96 -2.16 -6.50
C ALA A 25 22.49 -1.04 -5.55
N PRO A 26 21.64 -0.10 -6.00
CA PRO A 26 21.02 0.84 -5.09
C PRO A 26 20.33 0.02 -4.02
N THR A 27 20.72 0.23 -2.77
CA THR A 27 20.00 -0.27 -1.62
C THR A 27 18.62 0.38 -1.70
N LEU A 28 17.64 -0.37 -2.20
CA LEU A 28 16.25 0.02 -2.05
C LEU A 28 16.06 0.20 -0.56
N ALA A 29 15.79 1.44 -0.15
CA ALA A 29 15.36 1.73 1.20
C ALA A 29 14.20 0.76 1.48
N GLN A 30 14.42 -0.18 2.38
CA GLN A 30 13.35 -1.02 2.86
C GLN A 30 12.31 -0.08 3.43
N SER A 31 11.20 0.10 2.70
CA SER A 31 9.97 0.53 3.34
C SER A 31 9.79 -0.41 4.53
N ASN A 32 9.50 0.13 5.70
CA ASN A 32 9.20 -0.67 6.90
C ASN A 32 7.86 -1.40 6.73
N SER A 33 7.71 -2.14 5.64
CA SER A 33 6.80 -3.26 5.58
C SER A 33 7.47 -4.34 6.40
N TYR A 34 7.01 -4.55 7.62
CA TYR A 34 7.37 -5.74 8.38
C TYR A 34 6.80 -6.95 7.65
N GLU A 35 7.48 -7.43 6.61
CA GLU A 35 7.35 -8.80 6.18
C GLU A 35 7.91 -9.68 7.29
N ARG A 36 7.08 -9.95 8.29
CA ARG A 36 7.27 -11.14 9.11
C ARG A 36 6.68 -12.28 8.29
N ASP A 37 7.53 -13.15 7.79
CA ASP A 37 7.20 -14.54 7.51
C ASP A 37 6.72 -15.20 8.81
N GLY A 38 5.49 -14.87 9.19
CA GLY A 38 4.78 -15.45 10.31
C GLY A 38 3.79 -16.44 9.74
N LEU A 39 3.87 -17.66 10.19
CA LEU A 39 2.91 -18.73 9.97
C LEU A 39 1.49 -18.18 10.06
N THR A 40 0.85 -17.93 8.92
CA THR A 40 -0.53 -17.45 8.83
C THR A 40 -1.43 -18.66 9.07
N ILE A 41 -1.74 -18.94 10.32
CA ILE A 41 -2.61 -20.08 10.67
C ILE A 41 -4.07 -19.80 10.36
N PHE A 42 -4.50 -18.54 10.25
CA PHE A 42 -5.89 -18.19 9.92
C PHE A 42 -5.97 -16.91 9.09
N GLY A 43 -6.39 -17.03 7.83
CA GLY A 43 -7.05 -15.98 7.06
C GLY A 43 -6.24 -14.71 6.80
N GLY A 44 -5.01 -14.82 6.33
CA GLY A 44 -4.29 -13.68 5.72
C GLY A 44 -4.98 -13.25 4.43
N SER A 45 -4.87 -11.96 4.09
CA SER A 45 -5.33 -11.47 2.78
C SER A 45 -4.58 -12.22 1.68
N ASP A 46 -5.29 -12.57 0.62
CA ASP A 46 -4.67 -13.14 -0.57
C ASP A 46 -3.52 -12.21 -1.02
N PRO A 47 -2.31 -12.72 -1.24
CA PRO A 47 -1.16 -11.92 -1.67
C PRO A 47 -1.45 -11.04 -2.89
N ASP A 48 -2.31 -11.51 -3.81
CA ASP A 48 -2.67 -10.79 -5.03
C ASP A 48 -3.53 -9.54 -4.74
N PHE A 49 -4.23 -9.53 -3.60
CA PHE A 49 -5.05 -8.39 -3.15
C PHE A 49 -4.42 -7.57 -2.02
N ARG A 50 -3.16 -7.84 -1.68
CA ARG A 50 -2.48 -7.07 -0.64
C ARG A 50 -2.03 -5.72 -1.18
N LEU A 51 -2.42 -4.66 -0.47
CA LEU A 51 -2.08 -3.28 -0.77
C LEU A 51 -0.91 -2.80 0.10
N ALA A 52 -0.07 -1.91 -0.45
CA ALA A 52 1.05 -1.33 0.27
C ALA A 52 0.63 -0.12 1.11
N TYR A 53 1.25 0.05 2.27
CA TYR A 53 0.98 1.18 3.16
C TYR A 53 2.23 1.67 3.89
N GLN A 54 2.16 2.88 4.40
CA GLN A 54 3.18 3.47 5.26
C GLN A 54 2.50 4.21 6.42
N LEU A 55 2.95 3.95 7.65
CA LEU A 55 2.51 4.67 8.85
C LEU A 55 3.65 5.57 9.33
N LEU A 56 3.41 6.87 9.36
CA LEU A 56 4.36 7.86 9.88
C LEU A 56 3.91 8.31 11.28
N ASN A 57 4.88 8.50 12.19
CA ASN A 57 4.62 8.88 13.58
C ASN A 57 3.62 7.94 14.28
N ASN A 58 3.81 6.63 14.08
CA ASN A 58 2.93 5.59 14.61
C ASN A 58 3.06 5.44 16.13
N THR A 59 2.43 6.36 16.88
CA THR A 59 2.43 6.40 18.34
C THR A 59 1.01 6.35 18.91
N PRO A 60 0.81 5.80 20.13
CA PRO A 60 -0.52 5.69 20.73
C PRO A 60 -1.11 7.07 20.99
N ARG A 61 -2.40 7.23 20.68
CA ARG A 61 -3.16 8.47 20.96
C ARG A 61 -2.57 9.74 20.34
N ASN A 62 -1.65 9.61 19.40
CA ASN A 62 -1.09 10.77 18.72
C ASN A 62 -2.00 11.13 17.54
N ASN A 63 -2.57 12.33 17.55
CA ASN A 63 -3.37 12.87 16.46
C ASN A 63 -2.52 13.42 15.30
N ARG A 64 -1.25 13.08 15.24
CA ARG A 64 -0.30 13.46 14.19
C ARG A 64 0.18 12.27 13.37
N THR A 65 -0.38 11.11 13.61
CA THR A 65 -0.09 9.93 12.78
C THR A 65 -0.63 10.17 11.39
N GLN A 66 0.17 9.85 10.40
CA GLN A 66 -0.23 9.87 9.00
C GLN A 66 -0.22 8.45 8.47
N TRP A 67 -1.30 8.06 7.80
CA TRP A 67 -1.40 6.83 7.05
C TRP A 67 -1.34 7.15 5.57
N ASN A 68 -0.37 6.57 4.87
CA ASN A 68 -0.30 6.63 3.41
C ASN A 68 -0.65 5.25 2.87
N LEU A 69 -1.74 5.16 2.14
CA LEU A 69 -2.33 3.93 1.62
C LEU A 69 -2.17 3.92 0.09
N GLU A 70 -1.32 3.03 -0.43
CA GLU A 70 -1.02 2.94 -1.85
C GLU A 70 -1.97 1.99 -2.57
N VAL A 71 -2.40 2.40 -3.75
CA VAL A 71 -3.07 1.57 -4.75
C VAL A 71 -2.24 1.63 -6.02
N ARG A 72 -1.70 0.51 -6.45
CA ARG A 72 -0.92 0.47 -7.68
C ARG A 72 -1.82 0.49 -8.91
N GLY A 73 -1.32 0.99 -10.03
CA GLY A 73 -2.09 1.07 -11.27
C GLY A 73 -2.64 -0.28 -11.72
N ASP A 74 -1.85 -1.35 -11.60
CA ASP A 74 -2.27 -2.72 -11.97
C ASP A 74 -3.45 -3.25 -11.11
N GLN A 75 -3.72 -2.64 -9.96
CA GLN A 75 -4.86 -2.95 -9.08
C GLN A 75 -6.10 -2.09 -9.39
N LEU A 76 -5.92 -0.93 -10.04
CA LEU A 76 -7.00 -0.04 -10.43
C LEU A 76 -7.37 -0.24 -11.91
N GLN A 77 -8.07 -1.31 -12.21
CA GLN A 77 -8.33 -1.77 -13.59
C GLN A 77 -9.38 -0.95 -14.35
N THR A 78 -10.12 -0.08 -13.67
CA THR A 78 -11.18 0.74 -14.26
C THR A 78 -11.09 2.18 -13.78
N ALA A 79 -11.53 3.12 -14.63
CA ALA A 79 -11.65 4.50 -14.21
C ALA A 79 -12.62 4.62 -13.02
N THR A 80 -12.23 5.39 -12.02
CA THR A 80 -12.84 5.38 -10.68
C THR A 80 -13.23 6.79 -10.26
N SER A 81 -14.49 6.96 -9.86
CA SER A 81 -15.04 8.24 -9.40
C SER A 81 -15.08 8.36 -7.86
N ALA A 82 -15.08 7.24 -7.15
CA ALA A 82 -15.07 7.27 -5.69
C ALA A 82 -14.33 6.07 -5.12
N LEU A 83 -13.73 6.29 -3.95
CA LEU A 83 -12.98 5.30 -3.17
C LEU A 83 -13.73 5.01 -1.89
N VAL A 84 -13.80 3.76 -1.49
CA VAL A 84 -14.45 3.32 -0.26
C VAL A 84 -13.44 2.57 0.58
N VAL A 85 -13.07 3.18 1.70
CA VAL A 85 -12.15 2.60 2.67
C VAL A 85 -12.95 2.08 3.85
N THR A 86 -12.85 0.77 4.12
CA THR A 86 -13.58 0.13 5.22
C THR A 86 -12.61 -0.22 6.33
N LEU A 87 -12.87 0.29 7.53
CA LEU A 87 -12.09 0.05 8.73
C LEU A 87 -12.77 -1.00 9.62
N PRO A 88 -12.00 -1.83 10.35
CA PRO A 88 -12.59 -2.74 11.32
C PRO A 88 -13.10 -1.97 12.56
N GLU A 89 -14.22 -2.41 13.16
CA GLU A 89 -14.79 -1.85 14.40
C GLU A 89 -13.75 -1.67 15.52
N SER A 90 -12.74 -2.53 15.55
CA SER A 90 -11.65 -2.42 16.52
C SER A 90 -10.91 -1.08 16.48
N PHE A 91 -10.93 -0.37 15.36
CA PHE A 91 -10.31 0.95 15.25
C PHE A 91 -11.01 1.96 16.16
N THR A 92 -12.31 2.18 15.96
CA THR A 92 -13.13 3.13 16.75
C THR A 92 -13.38 2.63 18.17
N ARG A 93 -13.60 1.33 18.36
CA ARG A 93 -13.75 0.68 19.67
C ARG A 93 -12.57 0.95 20.60
N PHE A 94 -11.35 1.02 20.08
CA PHE A 94 -10.15 1.39 20.85
C PHE A 94 -9.78 2.86 20.70
N ARG A 95 -10.76 3.72 20.40
CA ARG A 95 -10.62 5.17 20.33
C ARG A 95 -9.68 5.69 19.23
N GLY A 96 -9.60 4.96 18.12
CA GLY A 96 -9.07 5.50 16.88
C GLY A 96 -10.02 6.56 16.33
N GLU A 97 -9.48 7.62 15.78
CA GLU A 97 -10.25 8.71 15.15
C GLU A 97 -9.53 9.17 13.89
N ILE A 98 -10.27 9.51 12.85
CA ILE A 98 -9.75 10.09 11.61
C ILE A 98 -10.37 11.45 11.42
N ASP A 99 -9.54 12.44 11.10
CA ASP A 99 -9.98 13.77 10.70
C ASP A 99 -10.31 13.74 9.21
N LEU A 100 -11.60 13.80 8.87
CA LEU A 100 -12.07 13.68 7.48
C LEU A 100 -11.62 14.85 6.60
N ASP A 101 -11.47 16.04 7.19
CA ASP A 101 -11.02 17.23 6.49
C ASP A 101 -9.53 17.17 6.11
N GLU A 102 -8.80 16.21 6.68
CA GLU A 102 -7.37 16.00 6.48
C GLU A 102 -7.08 14.75 5.61
N ILE A 103 -8.08 14.29 4.87
CA ILE A 103 -7.91 13.22 3.88
C ILE A 103 -7.56 13.84 2.53
N SER A 104 -6.50 13.35 1.92
CA SER A 104 -6.09 13.77 0.59
C SER A 104 -5.77 12.57 -0.30
N VAL A 105 -5.92 12.75 -1.60
CA VAL A 105 -5.59 11.75 -2.62
C VAL A 105 -4.63 12.38 -3.61
N ARG A 106 -3.62 11.65 -4.02
CA ARG A 106 -2.67 12.11 -5.04
C ARG A 106 -2.34 11.01 -6.03
N TYR A 107 -1.92 11.39 -7.21
CA TYR A 107 -1.33 10.46 -8.17
C TYR A 107 0.01 9.94 -7.68
N GLY A 108 0.35 8.73 -8.13
CA GLY A 108 1.64 8.12 -7.84
C GLY A 108 1.69 7.27 -6.59
N ARG A 109 2.87 6.75 -6.31
CA ARG A 109 3.16 5.84 -5.21
C ARG A 109 3.56 6.59 -3.94
N ILE A 110 3.61 5.88 -2.80
CA ILE A 110 3.97 6.45 -1.49
C ILE A 110 5.31 7.19 -1.52
N ASP A 111 6.29 6.62 -2.20
CA ASP A 111 7.67 7.14 -2.30
C ASP A 111 7.88 8.16 -3.43
N GLY A 112 6.82 8.45 -4.20
CA GLY A 112 6.85 9.36 -5.34
C GLY A 112 6.21 10.72 -5.06
N GLU A 113 6.52 11.66 -5.93
CA GLU A 113 5.79 12.92 -6.04
C GLU A 113 4.70 12.75 -7.11
N GLY A 114 3.55 13.35 -6.89
CA GLY A 114 2.45 13.35 -7.84
C GLY A 114 1.47 14.47 -7.54
N ASP A 115 0.75 14.87 -8.57
CA ASP A 115 -0.26 15.92 -8.46
C ASP A 115 -1.40 15.48 -7.53
N GLU A 116 -1.92 16.42 -6.77
CA GLU A 116 -3.07 16.20 -5.91
C GLU A 116 -4.33 15.98 -6.76
N ILE A 117 -5.14 15.01 -6.36
CA ILE A 117 -6.46 14.74 -6.93
C ILE A 117 -7.47 15.48 -6.07
N VAL A 118 -8.27 16.33 -6.69
CA VAL A 118 -9.27 17.10 -5.95
C VAL A 118 -10.34 16.16 -5.39
N VAL A 119 -10.49 16.17 -4.08
CA VAL A 119 -11.56 15.48 -3.36
C VAL A 119 -12.75 16.43 -3.26
N ASP A 120 -13.91 16.02 -3.74
CA ASP A 120 -15.13 16.80 -3.72
C ASP A 120 -15.87 16.66 -2.39
N GLU A 121 -15.96 15.45 -1.88
CA GLU A 121 -16.64 15.14 -0.61
C GLU A 121 -16.02 13.91 0.07
N VAL A 122 -16.00 13.92 1.41
CA VAL A 122 -15.69 12.75 2.22
C VAL A 122 -16.84 12.52 3.19
N ARG A 123 -17.31 11.26 3.27
CA ARG A 123 -18.36 10.83 4.19
C ARG A 123 -17.89 9.70 5.06
N TRP A 124 -18.31 9.74 6.32
CA TRP A 124 -18.18 8.61 7.23
C TRP A 124 -19.56 7.99 7.44
N ASP A 125 -19.68 6.70 7.24
CA ASP A 125 -20.93 5.96 7.42
C ASP A 125 -20.69 4.70 8.25
N ASP A 126 -21.50 4.50 9.28
CA ASP A 126 -21.48 3.29 10.10
C ASP A 126 -22.31 2.22 9.39
N VAL A 127 -21.68 1.23 8.78
CA VAL A 127 -22.37 0.16 8.08
C VAL A 127 -22.43 -1.07 8.95
N VAL A 128 -23.65 -1.44 9.36
CA VAL A 128 -23.93 -2.72 10.00
C VAL A 128 -24.13 -3.79 8.92
N PHE A 129 -23.12 -4.62 8.69
CA PHE A 129 -23.27 -5.79 7.84
C PHE A 129 -23.98 -6.89 8.60
N SER A 130 -25.26 -7.11 8.30
CA SER A 130 -25.99 -8.30 8.75
C SER A 130 -25.73 -9.44 7.76
N GLY A 131 -24.65 -10.19 7.98
CA GLY A 131 -24.34 -11.38 7.19
C GLY A 131 -25.27 -12.54 7.57
N ALA A 132 -25.52 -13.46 6.63
CA ALA A 132 -26.37 -14.65 6.82
C ALA A 132 -25.87 -15.65 7.89
N ASN A 133 -24.72 -15.40 8.50
CA ASN A 133 -24.05 -16.25 9.49
C ASN A 133 -23.71 -15.46 10.76
N ASP A 134 -24.64 -14.78 11.36
CA ASP A 134 -24.61 -14.23 12.75
C ASP A 134 -23.29 -13.54 13.23
N PHE A 135 -22.37 -13.25 12.34
CA PHE A 135 -21.21 -12.41 12.56
C PHE A 135 -21.46 -11.06 11.90
N SER A 136 -22.17 -10.17 12.62
CA SER A 136 -22.21 -8.76 12.26
C SER A 136 -20.85 -8.16 12.61
N GLU A 137 -19.97 -7.94 11.64
CA GLU A 137 -18.86 -7.02 11.80
C GLU A 137 -19.41 -5.62 11.53
N ASP A 138 -19.49 -4.82 12.57
CA ASP A 138 -19.71 -3.38 12.41
C ASP A 138 -18.44 -2.81 11.78
N LEU A 139 -18.55 -2.33 10.56
CA LEU A 139 -17.43 -1.76 9.81
C LEU A 139 -17.66 -0.26 9.64
N ASP A 140 -16.68 0.51 10.00
CA ASP A 140 -16.64 1.94 9.70
C ASP A 140 -16.28 2.13 8.21
N LYS A 141 -17.07 2.88 7.49
CA LYS A 141 -16.93 3.11 6.05
C LYS A 141 -16.63 4.58 5.77
N ILE A 142 -15.55 4.84 5.07
CA ILE A 142 -15.19 6.18 4.58
C ILE A 142 -15.34 6.19 3.07
N GLU A 143 -16.24 7.02 2.57
CA GLU A 143 -16.43 7.27 1.14
C GLU A 143 -15.73 8.56 0.75
N ILE A 144 -14.86 8.49 -0.25
CA ILE A 144 -14.09 9.62 -0.78
C ILE A 144 -14.53 9.83 -2.23
N PHE A 145 -15.26 10.90 -2.47
CA PHE A 145 -15.72 11.27 -3.80
C PHE A 145 -14.71 12.18 -4.47
N LEU A 146 -14.34 11.87 -5.70
CA LEU A 146 -13.34 12.59 -6.46
C LEU A 146 -14.03 13.56 -7.43
N ALA A 147 -13.51 14.77 -7.57
CA ALA A 147 -14.04 15.77 -8.51
C ALA A 147 -13.89 15.32 -9.98
N GLU A 148 -12.84 14.55 -10.27
CA GLU A 148 -12.57 13.95 -11.58
C GLU A 148 -12.24 12.47 -11.41
N ASP A 149 -12.60 11.67 -12.43
CA ASP A 149 -12.30 10.25 -12.42
C ASP A 149 -10.78 10.00 -12.47
N VAL A 150 -10.29 9.14 -11.60
CA VAL A 150 -8.93 8.57 -11.73
C VAL A 150 -8.94 7.58 -12.89
N PRO A 151 -8.05 7.75 -13.88
CA PRO A 151 -7.97 6.82 -15.01
C PRO A 151 -7.59 5.40 -14.56
N ALA A 152 -8.02 4.40 -15.33
CA ALA A 152 -7.53 3.02 -15.15
C ALA A 152 -6.00 2.95 -15.24
N ASP A 153 -5.43 1.91 -14.68
CA ASP A 153 -3.98 1.63 -14.66
C ASP A 153 -3.13 2.74 -14.03
N THR A 154 -3.75 3.59 -13.20
CA THR A 154 -3.10 4.73 -12.56
C THR A 154 -2.87 4.45 -11.07
N SER A 155 -1.61 4.59 -10.62
CA SER A 155 -1.30 4.47 -9.19
C SER A 155 -1.74 5.72 -8.45
N ILE A 156 -2.30 5.53 -7.25
CA ILE A 156 -2.70 6.61 -6.35
C ILE A 156 -2.24 6.32 -4.91
N THR A 157 -2.11 7.36 -4.14
CA THR A 157 -1.91 7.28 -2.68
C THR A 157 -3.01 8.06 -1.98
N ILE A 158 -3.70 7.40 -1.06
CA ILE A 158 -4.68 8.00 -0.16
C ILE A 158 -3.95 8.32 1.14
N SER A 159 -3.94 9.57 1.56
CA SER A 159 -3.30 10.01 2.80
C SER A 159 -4.34 10.42 3.81
N PHE A 160 -4.32 9.77 4.97
CA PHE A 160 -5.08 10.15 6.14
C PHE A 160 -4.13 10.88 7.08
N ASN A 161 -4.24 12.18 7.11
CA ASN A 161 -3.42 13.02 7.99
C ASN A 161 -4.10 13.17 9.35
N LYS A 162 -3.32 13.43 10.38
CA LYS A 162 -3.81 13.65 11.76
C LYS A 162 -4.67 12.49 12.29
N VAL A 163 -4.31 11.27 11.99
CA VAL A 163 -4.98 10.09 12.56
C VAL A 163 -4.62 9.99 14.03
N LYS A 164 -5.64 9.81 14.86
CA LYS A 164 -5.47 9.41 16.25
C LYS A 164 -5.51 7.88 16.30
N ASN A 165 -4.37 7.28 16.52
CA ASN A 165 -4.25 5.84 16.57
C ASN A 165 -5.02 5.23 17.75
N PRO A 166 -5.46 3.99 17.65
CA PRO A 166 -6.05 3.23 18.74
C PRO A 166 -5.19 3.23 20.01
N THR A 167 -5.79 3.03 21.15
CA THR A 167 -5.08 3.01 22.45
C THR A 167 -4.29 1.74 22.69
N ARG A 168 -4.37 0.76 21.81
CA ARG A 168 -3.69 -0.54 21.88
C ARG A 168 -3.05 -0.86 20.54
N SER A 169 -1.99 -1.65 20.60
CA SER A 169 -1.41 -2.25 19.38
C SER A 169 -2.43 -3.20 18.73
N LEU A 170 -2.70 -2.99 17.47
CA LEU A 170 -3.69 -3.73 16.70
C LEU A 170 -3.17 -4.02 15.28
N MET A 171 -3.60 -5.13 14.72
CA MET A 171 -3.58 -5.32 13.27
C MET A 171 -4.92 -4.86 12.73
N LEU A 172 -4.90 -3.82 11.91
CA LEU A 172 -6.08 -3.27 11.26
C LEU A 172 -6.15 -3.82 9.83
N ARG A 173 -7.18 -4.61 9.56
CA ARG A 173 -7.49 -5.04 8.20
C ARG A 173 -8.43 -4.05 7.56
N THR A 174 -7.90 -3.23 6.69
CA THR A 174 -8.62 -2.14 6.03
C THR A 174 -8.81 -2.48 4.57
N ASN A 175 -10.05 -2.50 4.09
CA ASN A 175 -10.37 -2.88 2.72
C ASN A 175 -10.58 -1.65 1.84
N LEU A 176 -10.20 -1.77 0.57
CA LEU A 176 -10.51 -0.80 -0.46
C LEU A 176 -11.52 -1.39 -1.45
N GLN A 177 -12.57 -0.64 -1.68
CA GLN A 177 -13.48 -0.81 -2.81
C GLN A 177 -13.49 0.50 -3.61
N VAL A 178 -13.81 0.43 -4.89
CA VAL A 178 -13.93 1.58 -5.76
C VAL A 178 -15.25 1.55 -6.51
N PHE A 179 -15.79 2.71 -6.83
CA PHE A 179 -16.92 2.82 -7.76
C PHE A 179 -16.40 3.06 -9.17
N PRO A 180 -16.42 2.04 -10.05
CA PRO A 180 -16.08 2.21 -11.45
C PRO A 180 -17.05 3.16 -12.12
N ARG A 181 -16.54 3.93 -13.07
CA ARG A 181 -17.36 4.88 -13.82
C ARG A 181 -18.58 4.22 -14.45
N GLY A 182 -19.76 4.75 -14.14
CA GLY A 182 -21.03 4.27 -14.68
C GLY A 182 -21.54 2.96 -14.09
N GLN A 183 -20.95 2.50 -13.00
CA GLN A 183 -21.43 1.34 -12.24
C GLN A 183 -22.00 1.80 -10.89
N GLU A 184 -23.09 1.16 -10.47
CA GLU A 184 -23.72 1.42 -9.17
C GLU A 184 -23.13 0.56 -8.04
N LEU A 185 -22.38 -0.48 -8.40
CA LEU A 185 -21.79 -1.41 -7.45
C LEU A 185 -20.30 -1.15 -7.29
N ALA A 186 -19.87 -1.07 -6.04
CA ALA A 186 -18.46 -0.98 -5.71
C ALA A 186 -17.74 -2.29 -6.03
N THR A 187 -16.51 -2.17 -6.54
CA THR A 187 -15.63 -3.29 -6.86
C THR A 187 -14.52 -3.36 -5.82
N TYR A 188 -14.29 -4.55 -5.26
CA TYR A 188 -13.19 -4.78 -4.34
C TYR A 188 -11.84 -4.71 -5.07
N VAL A 189 -10.89 -3.96 -4.49
CA VAL A 189 -9.54 -3.75 -5.04
C VAL A 189 -8.50 -4.50 -4.22
N GLY A 190 -8.58 -4.42 -2.88
CA GLY A 190 -7.62 -5.09 -2.04
C GLY A 190 -7.72 -4.69 -0.57
N THR A 191 -6.73 -5.17 0.21
CA THR A 191 -6.69 -4.99 1.66
C THR A 191 -5.31 -4.50 2.11
N TRP A 192 -5.30 -3.53 3.01
CA TRP A 192 -4.14 -3.12 3.80
C TRP A 192 -4.18 -3.84 5.15
N ASP A 193 -3.24 -4.74 5.39
CA ASP A 193 -3.03 -5.37 6.70
C ASP A 193 -2.08 -4.47 7.51
N MET A 194 -2.62 -3.43 8.13
CA MET A 194 -1.83 -2.40 8.83
C MET A 194 -1.53 -2.82 10.27
N LEU A 195 -0.25 -2.84 10.63
CA LEU A 195 0.17 -3.08 12.00
C LEU A 195 0.38 -1.76 12.73
N VAL A 196 -0.56 -1.38 13.57
CA VAL A 196 -0.42 -0.30 14.54
C VAL A 196 0.22 -0.89 15.79
N ALA A 197 1.54 -0.80 15.90
CA ALA A 197 2.31 -1.37 17.00
C ALA A 197 3.02 -0.26 17.79
N TYR A 198 3.03 -0.40 19.11
CA TYR A 198 3.71 0.49 20.02
C TYR A 198 4.84 -0.24 20.70
N ASP A 199 5.95 0.45 20.92
CA ASP A 199 7.04 -0.08 21.72
C ASP A 199 6.66 0.08 23.20
N ASP A 200 6.54 -1.04 23.93
CA ASP A 200 6.16 -1.05 25.36
C ASP A 200 7.26 -0.49 26.30
N ARG A 201 8.16 0.33 25.78
CA ARG A 201 9.35 0.82 26.49
C ARG A 201 9.26 2.26 26.99
N ASP A 202 8.03 2.76 27.25
CA ASP A 202 7.85 4.05 27.93
C ASP A 202 7.02 3.91 29.21
#